data_3e070e783172052e15eab7fba67797e3
#
_entry.id   3e070e783172052e15eab7fba67797e3
#
_cell.length_a   1.000
_cell.length_b   1.000
_cell.length_c   1.000
_cell.angle_alpha   90.00
_cell.angle_beta   90.00
_cell.angle_gamma   90.00
#
_symmetry.space_group_name_H-M   'P 1'
#
loop_
_entity.id
_entity.type
_entity.pdbx_description
1 polymer ?
#
loop_
_entity_poly.entity_id
_entity_poly.type
_entity_poly.pdbx_seq_one_letter_code
_entity_poly.pdbx_strand_id
1 'polypeptide(L)'
;MTSLEKHTDPIHPDAGAGLPERFDDPGLPPHEPRRGDVDPAADKTSERIVLALFGLSTLGAIGFLVAYFALPTGQDAATIQLSNSALGLALACALLGIGTAAIHWAKSIMNNHERVEDRHSVASSPAVREAALANLAAGAQDSGISRRGLLKSALVGSLALFPLTIVVPLVGEVGGNWNVSSFKRTLWRKGLRLTSDPSGRPIKAADVTIGSIWHVIPEGLEEAPHPLDEKAKAVVIVMRLEPDALIEAPERKDWSHEGIVAYSKICTHVGCPVALYEKKTHHLLCPCHQSTFDVADGCRVVFGPAKRPLPQLPITVDDEGYLVAQSDFTEPIGPSFWDRLR
;
A
#
# COMPACT_ATOMS: atom_id res chain seq x y z
N MET A 1 52.87 3.91 16.53
CA MET A 1 52.71 5.36 16.23
C MET A 1 52.91 5.50 14.75
N THR A 2 51.91 5.28 13.96
CA THR A 2 51.93 5.56 12.51
C THR A 2 50.97 6.73 12.29
N SER A 3 51.56 7.83 11.88
CA SER A 3 50.91 9.07 11.50
C SER A 3 49.82 8.80 10.46
N LEU A 4 48.58 9.14 10.77
CA LEU A 4 47.53 9.27 9.79
C LEU A 4 47.88 10.38 8.84
N GLU A 5 48.39 10.05 7.65
CA GLU A 5 48.51 10.97 6.54
C GLU A 5 47.13 11.51 6.20
N LYS A 6 46.93 12.80 6.42
CA LYS A 6 45.78 13.53 5.89
C LYS A 6 45.85 13.38 4.36
N HIS A 7 44.97 12.54 3.84
CA HIS A 7 44.71 12.48 2.40
C HIS A 7 44.02 13.79 2.01
N THR A 8 44.83 14.81 1.72
CA THR A 8 44.34 16.02 1.08
C THR A 8 44.07 15.68 -0.37
N ASP A 9 42.83 15.55 -0.72
CA ASP A 9 42.36 15.34 -2.08
C ASP A 9 42.73 16.60 -2.91
N PRO A 10 43.59 16.51 -3.93
CA PRO A 10 44.07 17.69 -4.69
C PRO A 10 43.01 18.28 -5.63
N ILE A 11 41.78 17.80 -5.59
CA ILE A 11 40.75 18.13 -6.59
C ILE A 11 39.76 19.21 -6.12
N HIS A 12 39.83 19.69 -4.88
CA HIS A 12 38.96 20.77 -4.38
C HIS A 12 39.77 21.96 -3.83
N PRO A 13 40.24 22.89 -4.70
CA PRO A 13 40.92 24.10 -4.22
C PRO A 13 40.00 25.13 -3.54
N ASP A 14 38.66 24.97 -3.60
CA ASP A 14 37.69 25.95 -3.10
C ASP A 14 36.86 25.50 -1.87
N ALA A 15 37.26 24.43 -1.24
CA ALA A 15 36.57 23.98 0.01
C ALA A 15 36.99 24.80 1.24
N GLY A 16 37.67 25.94 1.07
CA GLY A 16 38.33 26.67 2.13
C GLY A 16 37.81 28.07 2.50
N ALA A 17 36.65 28.50 2.00
CA ALA A 17 36.01 29.69 2.58
C ALA A 17 35.03 29.25 3.69
N GLY A 18 35.58 28.77 4.81
CA GLY A 18 34.84 28.22 5.93
C GLY A 18 33.89 29.23 6.55
N LEU A 19 32.63 28.87 6.61
CA LEU A 19 31.78 29.33 7.71
C LEU A 19 32.51 28.95 9.00
N PRO A 20 32.57 29.82 10.03
CA PRO A 20 33.24 29.50 11.28
C PRO A 20 32.62 28.18 11.81
N GLU A 21 33.46 27.20 12.09
CA GLU A 21 33.02 25.96 12.73
C GLU A 21 32.25 26.32 13.98
N ARG A 22 30.96 26.01 13.98
CA ARG A 22 30.05 26.39 15.06
C ARG A 22 30.16 25.44 16.25
N PHE A 23 30.87 24.33 16.04
CA PHE A 23 31.09 23.30 17.06
C PHE A 23 32.47 22.68 16.84
N ASP A 24 33.18 22.46 17.91
CA ASP A 24 34.40 21.67 17.87
C ASP A 24 34.08 20.24 17.46
N ASP A 25 34.87 19.69 16.52
CA ASP A 25 34.77 18.27 16.16
C ASP A 25 35.24 17.43 17.37
N PRO A 26 34.39 16.63 18.00
CA PRO A 26 34.76 15.80 19.15
C PRO A 26 35.73 14.68 18.75
N GLY A 27 35.99 14.49 17.46
CA GLY A 27 36.73 13.34 16.93
C GLY A 27 35.93 12.04 17.00
N LEU A 28 36.47 11.01 16.41
CA LEU A 28 35.91 9.66 16.54
C LEU A 28 36.49 8.95 17.77
N PRO A 29 35.70 8.13 18.48
CA PRO A 29 36.22 7.29 19.52
C PRO A 29 37.26 6.30 18.94
N PRO A 30 38.19 5.80 19.77
CA PRO A 30 39.14 4.78 19.33
C PRO A 30 38.40 3.57 18.74
N HIS A 31 38.88 3.06 17.62
CA HIS A 31 38.31 1.87 16.99
C HIS A 31 38.45 0.66 17.91
N GLU A 32 37.33 -0.03 18.18
CA GLU A 32 37.28 -1.27 18.94
C GLU A 32 37.25 -2.49 17.97
N PRO A 33 38.36 -3.26 17.89
CA PRO A 33 38.39 -4.44 17.01
C PRO A 33 37.41 -5.52 17.50
N ARG A 34 36.67 -6.10 16.57
CA ARG A 34 35.81 -7.25 16.85
C ARG A 34 36.64 -8.50 17.07
N ARG A 35 36.05 -9.54 17.66
CA ARG A 35 36.71 -10.82 17.83
C ARG A 35 37.20 -11.42 16.51
N GLY A 36 36.44 -11.30 15.41
CA GLY A 36 36.83 -11.77 14.07
C GLY A 36 38.03 -11.01 13.48
N ASP A 37 38.25 -9.74 13.87
CA ASP A 37 39.35 -8.94 13.38
C ASP A 37 40.72 -9.35 13.98
N VAL A 38 40.68 -10.03 15.14
CA VAL A 38 41.89 -10.46 15.88
C VAL A 38 42.08 -11.97 15.90
N ASP A 39 41.03 -12.77 15.68
CA ASP A 39 41.05 -14.25 15.74
C ASP A 39 40.56 -14.85 14.40
N PRO A 40 41.46 -15.40 13.58
CA PRO A 40 41.08 -16.02 12.30
C PRO A 40 40.09 -17.19 12.42
N ALA A 41 40.06 -17.87 13.59
CA ALA A 41 39.10 -18.96 13.81
C ALA A 41 37.69 -18.43 14.02
N ALA A 42 37.56 -17.27 14.71
CA ALA A 42 36.30 -16.56 14.87
C ALA A 42 35.78 -15.99 13.54
N ASP A 43 36.66 -15.43 12.70
CA ASP A 43 36.33 -14.96 11.37
C ASP A 43 35.74 -16.06 10.48
N LYS A 44 36.46 -17.20 10.35
CA LYS A 44 35.95 -18.38 9.61
C LYS A 44 34.63 -18.93 10.16
N THR A 45 34.41 -18.79 11.47
CA THR A 45 33.14 -19.20 12.08
C THR A 45 32.02 -18.26 11.65
N SER A 46 32.27 -16.97 11.63
CA SER A 46 31.31 -15.97 11.14
C SER A 46 30.95 -16.18 9.66
N GLU A 47 31.94 -16.47 8.81
CA GLU A 47 31.69 -16.82 7.40
C GLU A 47 30.76 -18.05 7.26
N ARG A 48 31.03 -19.11 8.03
CA ARG A 48 30.19 -20.33 8.02
C ARG A 48 28.78 -20.08 8.49
N ILE A 49 28.59 -19.24 9.50
CA ILE A 49 27.26 -18.85 9.99
C ILE A 49 26.50 -18.09 8.90
N VAL A 50 27.15 -17.13 8.25
CA VAL A 50 26.54 -16.37 7.14
C VAL A 50 26.15 -17.31 6.01
N LEU A 51 27.04 -18.22 5.60
CA LEU A 51 26.76 -19.20 4.56
C LEU A 51 25.59 -20.12 4.93
N ALA A 52 25.55 -20.61 6.18
CA ALA A 52 24.46 -21.47 6.66
C ALA A 52 23.11 -20.73 6.67
N LEU A 53 23.09 -19.48 7.08
CA LEU A 53 21.87 -18.67 7.12
C LEU A 53 21.35 -18.33 5.70
N PHE A 54 22.22 -17.99 4.76
CA PHE A 54 21.82 -17.82 3.36
C PHE A 54 21.39 -19.16 2.74
N GLY A 55 22.06 -20.26 3.10
CA GLY A 55 21.65 -21.60 2.70
C GLY A 55 20.26 -21.95 3.21
N LEU A 56 19.96 -21.64 4.48
CA LEU A 56 18.62 -21.81 5.07
C LEU A 56 17.58 -20.97 4.32
N SER A 57 17.90 -19.72 4.00
CA SER A 57 17.02 -18.85 3.21
C SER A 57 16.73 -19.47 1.83
N THR A 58 17.75 -19.94 1.13
CA THR A 58 17.60 -20.57 -0.19
C THR A 58 16.73 -21.84 -0.10
N LEU A 59 16.98 -22.71 0.90
CA LEU A 59 16.17 -23.89 1.13
C LEU A 59 14.74 -23.55 1.49
N GLY A 60 14.53 -22.50 2.27
CA GLY A 60 13.21 -21.97 2.57
C GLY A 60 12.46 -21.50 1.32
N ALA A 61 13.12 -20.74 0.44
CA ALA A 61 12.52 -20.29 -0.82
C ALA A 61 12.16 -21.48 -1.75
N ILE A 62 13.04 -22.46 -1.88
CA ILE A 62 12.76 -23.67 -2.65
C ILE A 62 11.60 -24.45 -2.01
N GLY A 63 11.65 -24.63 -0.69
CA GLY A 63 10.60 -25.33 0.07
C GLY A 63 9.23 -24.65 -0.07
N PHE A 64 9.18 -23.32 -0.11
CA PHE A 64 7.95 -22.58 -0.37
C PHE A 64 7.37 -22.92 -1.75
N LEU A 65 8.19 -22.90 -2.81
CA LEU A 65 7.73 -23.25 -4.15
C LEU A 65 7.27 -24.72 -4.22
N VAL A 66 8.03 -25.64 -3.63
CA VAL A 66 7.64 -27.05 -3.57
C VAL A 66 6.32 -27.23 -2.84
N ALA A 67 6.15 -26.60 -1.67
CA ALA A 67 4.91 -26.68 -0.90
C ALA A 67 3.71 -26.10 -1.68
N TYR A 68 3.92 -24.99 -2.39
CA TYR A 68 2.88 -24.36 -3.18
C TYR A 68 2.31 -25.27 -4.27
N PHE A 69 3.16 -26.02 -4.97
CA PHE A 69 2.73 -26.91 -6.05
C PHE A 69 2.35 -28.32 -5.57
N ALA A 70 3.01 -28.82 -4.51
CA ALA A 70 2.81 -30.19 -4.04
C ALA A 70 1.70 -30.34 -2.99
N LEU A 71 1.34 -29.25 -2.29
CA LEU A 71 0.33 -29.25 -1.24
C LEU A 71 -0.83 -28.32 -1.62
N PRO A 72 -1.64 -28.67 -2.62
CA PRO A 72 -2.80 -27.87 -2.98
C PRO A 72 -3.79 -27.80 -1.82
N THR A 73 -4.47 -26.67 -1.66
CA THR A 73 -5.52 -26.50 -0.66
C THR A 73 -6.69 -27.42 -1.01
N GLY A 74 -6.93 -28.42 -0.16
CA GLY A 74 -8.12 -29.26 -0.23
C GLY A 74 -9.37 -28.56 0.32
N GLN A 75 -10.48 -29.27 0.33
CA GLN A 75 -11.73 -28.76 0.90
C GLN A 75 -11.90 -29.08 2.40
N ASP A 76 -11.00 -29.86 2.97
CA ASP A 76 -11.00 -30.19 4.39
C ASP A 76 -9.99 -29.35 5.20
N ALA A 77 -10.30 -29.15 6.48
CA ALA A 77 -9.51 -28.32 7.37
C ALA A 77 -8.06 -28.81 7.55
N ALA A 78 -7.82 -30.11 7.48
CA ALA A 78 -6.50 -30.68 7.71
C ALA A 78 -5.55 -30.39 6.56
N THR A 79 -6.00 -30.51 5.30
CA THR A 79 -5.20 -30.19 4.12
C THR A 79 -4.90 -28.70 4.03
N ILE A 80 -5.88 -27.85 4.36
CA ILE A 80 -5.67 -26.40 4.44
C ILE A 80 -4.63 -26.05 5.50
N GLN A 81 -4.73 -26.64 6.69
CA GLN A 81 -3.79 -26.40 7.78
C GLN A 81 -2.38 -26.86 7.43
N LEU A 82 -2.24 -28.04 6.79
CA LEU A 82 -0.93 -28.57 6.35
C LEU A 82 -0.27 -27.63 5.33
N SER A 83 -1.03 -27.23 4.30
CA SER A 83 -0.53 -26.32 3.26
C SER A 83 -0.10 -24.97 3.86
N ASN A 84 -0.94 -24.36 4.68
CA ASN A 84 -0.62 -23.08 5.32
C ASN A 84 0.59 -23.17 6.24
N SER A 85 0.71 -24.27 7.01
CA SER A 85 1.84 -24.47 7.92
C SER A 85 3.15 -24.67 7.15
N ALA A 86 3.12 -25.47 6.09
CA ALA A 86 4.30 -25.70 5.24
C ALA A 86 4.75 -24.40 4.52
N LEU A 87 3.82 -23.67 3.94
CA LEU A 87 4.09 -22.39 3.29
C LEU A 87 4.61 -21.36 4.30
N GLY A 88 3.96 -21.25 5.46
CA GLY A 88 4.36 -20.32 6.51
C GLY A 88 5.77 -20.62 7.06
N LEU A 89 6.09 -21.87 7.34
CA LEU A 89 7.42 -22.28 7.82
C LEU A 89 8.50 -22.02 6.75
N ALA A 90 8.24 -22.41 5.52
CA ALA A 90 9.17 -22.21 4.41
C ALA A 90 9.43 -20.70 4.17
N LEU A 91 8.39 -19.88 4.18
CA LEU A 91 8.53 -18.43 4.05
C LEU A 91 9.27 -17.81 5.23
N ALA A 92 9.01 -18.27 6.45
CA ALA A 92 9.74 -17.82 7.65
C ALA A 92 11.25 -18.15 7.53
N CYS A 93 11.61 -19.37 7.12
CA CYS A 93 13.00 -19.74 6.87
C CYS A 93 13.65 -18.87 5.78
N ALA A 94 12.93 -18.57 4.69
CA ALA A 94 13.42 -17.74 3.60
C ALA A 94 13.71 -16.31 4.08
N LEU A 95 12.75 -15.65 4.71
CA LEU A 95 12.86 -14.25 5.10
C LEU A 95 13.76 -14.04 6.32
N LEU A 96 13.61 -14.85 7.36
CA LEU A 96 14.45 -14.75 8.55
C LEU A 96 15.89 -15.19 8.25
N GLY A 97 16.06 -16.19 7.40
CA GLY A 97 17.39 -16.63 6.96
C GLY A 97 18.17 -15.53 6.27
N ILE A 98 17.58 -14.86 5.27
CA ILE A 98 18.26 -13.74 4.58
C ILE A 98 18.47 -12.53 5.49
N GLY A 99 17.47 -12.18 6.32
CA GLY A 99 17.56 -11.04 7.22
C GLY A 99 18.65 -11.22 8.29
N THR A 100 18.67 -12.36 8.96
CA THR A 100 19.69 -12.66 9.98
C THR A 100 21.06 -12.84 9.37
N ALA A 101 21.17 -13.45 8.16
CA ALA A 101 22.44 -13.55 7.43
C ALA A 101 23.03 -12.17 7.12
N ALA A 102 22.22 -11.25 6.58
CA ALA A 102 22.66 -9.90 6.25
C ALA A 102 23.11 -9.11 7.50
N ILE A 103 22.37 -9.22 8.60
CA ILE A 103 22.73 -8.58 9.87
C ILE A 103 24.04 -9.19 10.42
N HIS A 104 24.16 -10.51 10.42
CA HIS A 104 25.37 -11.17 10.91
C HIS A 104 26.59 -10.83 10.04
N TRP A 105 26.41 -10.85 8.73
CA TRP A 105 27.44 -10.42 7.78
C TRP A 105 27.91 -8.98 8.04
N ALA A 106 26.95 -8.04 8.12
CA ALA A 106 27.26 -6.64 8.39
C ALA A 106 28.02 -6.44 9.70
N LYS A 107 27.63 -7.17 10.77
CA LYS A 107 28.23 -7.02 12.10
C LYS A 107 29.54 -7.76 12.30
N SER A 108 29.79 -8.83 11.55
CA SER A 108 30.91 -9.73 11.82
C SER A 108 32.01 -9.72 10.75
N ILE A 109 31.66 -9.45 9.48
CA ILE A 109 32.57 -9.61 8.35
C ILE A 109 32.82 -8.28 7.62
N MET A 110 31.80 -7.41 7.48
CA MET A 110 31.99 -6.12 6.80
C MET A 110 32.98 -5.24 7.56
N ASN A 111 33.69 -4.39 6.82
CA ASN A 111 34.57 -3.39 7.40
C ASN A 111 33.79 -2.50 8.39
N ASN A 112 34.28 -2.39 9.63
CA ASN A 112 33.70 -1.61 10.70
C ASN A 112 34.55 -0.40 11.12
N HIS A 113 35.53 -0.04 10.31
CA HIS A 113 36.27 1.20 10.54
C HIS A 113 35.38 2.40 10.29
N GLU A 114 35.36 3.29 11.23
CA GLU A 114 34.65 4.56 11.15
C GLU A 114 35.27 5.40 10.03
N ARG A 115 34.40 6.01 9.22
CA ARG A 115 34.79 6.96 8.18
C ARG A 115 34.06 8.26 8.37
N VAL A 116 34.79 9.36 8.33
CA VAL A 116 34.21 10.70 8.29
C VAL A 116 34.30 11.19 6.86
N GLU A 117 33.18 11.62 6.32
CA GLU A 117 33.11 12.28 5.02
C GLU A 117 32.60 13.70 5.22
N ASP A 118 33.37 14.66 4.79
CA ASP A 118 32.94 16.04 4.78
C ASP A 118 31.77 16.25 3.83
N ARG A 119 30.86 17.12 4.21
CA ARG A 119 29.71 17.45 3.37
C ARG A 119 30.19 18.23 2.15
N HIS A 120 30.12 17.60 0.99
CA HIS A 120 30.51 18.20 -0.30
C HIS A 120 29.31 18.35 -1.24
N SER A 121 29.50 19.13 -2.28
CA SER A 121 28.48 19.27 -3.34
C SER A 121 28.24 17.91 -4.04
N VAL A 122 26.97 17.58 -4.26
CA VAL A 122 26.58 16.39 -5.04
C VAL A 122 26.99 16.50 -6.50
N ALA A 123 27.10 17.72 -7.02
CA ALA A 123 27.52 17.96 -8.38
C ALA A 123 29.06 17.91 -8.46
N SER A 124 29.58 16.98 -9.25
CA SER A 124 31.03 16.88 -9.56
C SER A 124 31.50 18.07 -10.39
N SER A 125 32.75 18.45 -10.19
CA SER A 125 33.39 19.45 -11.05
C SER A 125 33.46 18.98 -12.53
N PRO A 126 33.53 19.91 -13.50
CA PRO A 126 33.67 19.54 -14.92
C PRO A 126 34.85 18.62 -15.19
N ALA A 127 35.98 18.84 -14.52
CA ALA A 127 37.17 18.01 -14.66
C ALA A 127 36.98 16.57 -14.18
N VAL A 128 36.29 16.38 -13.04
CA VAL A 128 35.94 15.03 -12.50
C VAL A 128 35.00 14.31 -13.45
N ARG A 129 34.03 15.02 -14.02
CA ARG A 129 33.12 14.45 -15.01
C ARG A 129 33.85 14.02 -16.29
N GLU A 130 34.76 14.84 -16.79
CA GLU A 130 35.55 14.52 -17.95
C GLU A 130 36.47 13.30 -17.72
N ALA A 131 37.11 13.24 -16.54
CA ALA A 131 37.91 12.09 -16.13
C ALA A 131 37.08 10.81 -16.04
N ALA A 132 35.86 10.87 -15.48
CA ALA A 132 34.98 9.73 -15.41
C ALA A 132 34.54 9.23 -16.80
N LEU A 133 34.23 10.15 -17.72
CA LEU A 133 33.89 9.80 -19.10
C LEU A 133 35.10 9.20 -19.86
N ALA A 134 36.30 9.73 -19.64
CA ALA A 134 37.51 9.18 -20.21
C ALA A 134 37.78 7.75 -19.70
N ASN A 135 37.63 7.51 -18.40
CA ASN A 135 37.76 6.17 -17.82
C ASN A 135 36.70 5.18 -18.35
N LEU A 136 35.45 5.61 -18.53
CA LEU A 136 34.43 4.79 -19.17
C LEU A 136 34.78 4.46 -20.63
N ALA A 137 35.27 5.42 -21.38
CA ALA A 137 35.70 5.23 -22.76
C ALA A 137 36.89 4.26 -22.86
N ALA A 138 37.90 4.41 -21.99
CA ALA A 138 39.02 3.50 -21.89
C ALA A 138 38.56 2.07 -21.53
N GLY A 139 37.72 1.91 -20.51
CA GLY A 139 37.19 0.60 -20.14
C GLY A 139 36.39 -0.04 -21.26
N ALA A 140 35.59 0.73 -22.01
CA ALA A 140 34.86 0.23 -23.18
C ALA A 140 35.82 -0.23 -24.32
N GLN A 141 36.94 0.44 -24.50
CA GLN A 141 37.98 0.04 -25.48
C GLN A 141 38.73 -1.21 -25.02
N ASP A 142 39.19 -1.25 -23.77
CA ASP A 142 39.94 -2.37 -23.19
C ASP A 142 39.12 -3.65 -23.13
N SER A 143 37.84 -3.53 -22.76
CA SER A 143 36.89 -4.68 -22.74
C SER A 143 36.65 -5.26 -24.14
N GLY A 144 36.86 -4.47 -25.20
CA GLY A 144 36.57 -4.87 -26.58
C GLY A 144 35.09 -5.18 -26.85
N ILE A 145 34.18 -4.69 -25.99
CA ILE A 145 32.75 -4.97 -26.05
C ILE A 145 32.12 -4.52 -27.37
N SER A 146 32.70 -3.46 -27.97
CA SER A 146 32.22 -2.93 -29.25
C SER A 146 32.44 -3.91 -30.41
N ARG A 147 33.43 -4.79 -30.34
CA ARG A 147 33.76 -5.83 -31.34
C ARG A 147 33.09 -7.17 -31.03
N ARG A 148 32.55 -7.37 -29.84
CA ARG A 148 31.93 -8.61 -29.36
C ARG A 148 30.43 -8.52 -29.48
N GLY A 149 29.88 -8.75 -30.69
CA GLY A 149 28.47 -8.61 -30.99
C GLY A 149 27.55 -9.40 -30.01
N LEU A 150 27.93 -10.63 -29.65
CA LEU A 150 27.16 -11.46 -28.71
C LEU A 150 27.11 -10.83 -27.30
N LEU A 151 28.23 -10.34 -26.77
CA LEU A 151 28.25 -9.70 -25.45
C LEU A 151 27.47 -8.39 -25.46
N LYS A 152 27.59 -7.62 -26.53
CA LYS A 152 26.82 -6.39 -26.71
C LYS A 152 25.29 -6.68 -26.79
N SER A 153 24.89 -7.65 -27.56
CA SER A 153 23.48 -8.01 -27.67
C SER A 153 22.93 -8.60 -26.36
N ALA A 154 23.73 -9.41 -25.63
CA ALA A 154 23.36 -9.92 -24.32
C ALA A 154 23.20 -8.79 -23.29
N LEU A 155 24.12 -7.82 -23.26
CA LEU A 155 24.03 -6.65 -22.39
C LEU A 155 22.79 -5.80 -22.70
N VAL A 156 22.60 -5.46 -24.00
CA VAL A 156 21.43 -4.68 -24.43
C VAL A 156 20.14 -5.44 -24.17
N GLY A 157 20.12 -6.75 -24.43
CA GLY A 157 18.96 -7.62 -24.16
C GLY A 157 18.60 -7.65 -22.67
N SER A 158 19.60 -7.81 -21.79
CA SER A 158 19.39 -7.78 -20.34
C SER A 158 18.88 -6.44 -19.85
N LEU A 159 19.44 -5.34 -20.34
CA LEU A 159 19.00 -3.98 -20.00
C LEU A 159 17.60 -3.69 -20.55
N ALA A 160 17.20 -4.27 -21.68
CA ALA A 160 15.87 -4.11 -22.23
C ALA A 160 14.83 -5.00 -21.51
N LEU A 161 15.22 -6.20 -21.04
CA LEU A 161 14.34 -7.11 -20.33
C LEU A 161 14.09 -6.67 -18.86
N PHE A 162 15.08 -6.04 -18.23
CA PHE A 162 14.96 -5.61 -16.84
C PHE A 162 13.74 -4.70 -16.59
N PRO A 163 13.46 -3.65 -17.37
CA PRO A 163 12.25 -2.84 -17.17
C PRO A 163 10.95 -3.64 -17.30
N LEU A 164 10.92 -4.71 -18.08
CA LEU A 164 9.71 -5.53 -18.24
C LEU A 164 9.29 -6.20 -16.94
N THR A 165 10.24 -6.54 -16.07
CA THR A 165 9.93 -7.13 -14.74
C THR A 165 9.15 -6.16 -13.85
N ILE A 166 9.22 -4.86 -14.12
CA ILE A 166 8.49 -3.80 -13.42
C ILE A 166 7.25 -3.39 -14.22
N VAL A 167 7.40 -3.17 -15.52
CA VAL A 167 6.34 -2.62 -16.38
C VAL A 167 5.21 -3.64 -16.58
N VAL A 168 5.54 -4.93 -16.77
CA VAL A 168 4.51 -5.96 -17.02
C VAL A 168 3.56 -6.14 -15.82
N PRO A 169 4.03 -6.33 -14.57
CA PRO A 169 3.14 -6.37 -13.42
C PRO A 169 2.38 -5.05 -13.23
N LEU A 170 3.07 -3.91 -13.35
CA LEU A 170 2.44 -2.60 -13.18
C LEU A 170 1.28 -2.39 -14.15
N VAL A 171 1.49 -2.70 -15.44
CA VAL A 171 0.44 -2.58 -16.48
C VAL A 171 -0.65 -3.64 -16.27
N GLY A 172 -0.28 -4.87 -15.89
CA GLY A 172 -1.22 -5.95 -15.61
C GLY A 172 -2.16 -5.66 -14.46
N GLU A 173 -1.64 -5.02 -13.41
CA GLU A 173 -2.43 -4.68 -12.22
C GLU A 173 -3.34 -3.46 -12.40
N VAL A 174 -3.08 -2.63 -13.40
CA VAL A 174 -3.97 -1.47 -13.67
C VAL A 174 -5.35 -1.91 -14.16
N GLY A 175 -5.48 -3.12 -14.69
CA GLY A 175 -6.72 -3.68 -15.21
C GLY A 175 -7.09 -3.13 -16.61
N GLY A 176 -8.06 -3.78 -17.24
CA GLY A 176 -8.46 -3.44 -18.62
C GLY A 176 -9.51 -2.33 -18.73
N ASN A 177 -10.19 -1.98 -17.64
CA ASN A 177 -11.29 -1.03 -17.67
C ASN A 177 -10.93 0.25 -16.88
N TRP A 178 -10.58 1.31 -17.60
CA TRP A 178 -10.22 2.62 -17.05
C TRP A 178 -11.39 3.61 -17.09
N ASN A 179 -12.60 3.13 -17.35
CA ASN A 179 -13.77 4.00 -17.43
C ASN A 179 -14.23 4.43 -16.04
N VAL A 180 -13.60 5.46 -15.49
CA VAL A 180 -13.98 6.04 -14.19
C VAL A 180 -15.42 6.57 -14.16
N SER A 181 -16.04 6.81 -15.32
CA SER A 181 -17.43 7.24 -15.40
C SER A 181 -18.43 6.15 -14.96
N SER A 182 -17.98 4.88 -14.90
CA SER A 182 -18.76 3.77 -14.35
C SER A 182 -19.14 3.98 -12.88
N PHE A 183 -18.36 4.76 -12.12
CA PHE A 183 -18.66 5.12 -10.72
C PHE A 183 -19.78 6.16 -10.57
N LYS A 184 -20.21 6.80 -11.68
CA LYS A 184 -21.34 7.73 -11.65
C LYS A 184 -22.71 7.06 -11.64
N ARG A 185 -22.75 5.77 -11.92
CA ARG A 185 -23.98 4.96 -11.95
C ARG A 185 -23.78 3.69 -11.18
N THR A 186 -24.81 3.31 -10.43
CA THR A 186 -24.85 2.05 -9.67
C THR A 186 -26.06 1.22 -10.11
N LEU A 187 -26.29 0.08 -9.45
CA LEU A 187 -27.49 -0.72 -9.68
C LEU A 187 -28.75 -0.08 -9.08
N TRP A 188 -28.61 0.95 -8.24
CA TRP A 188 -29.76 1.58 -7.60
C TRP A 188 -30.67 2.24 -8.64
N ARG A 189 -31.95 2.02 -8.47
CA ARG A 189 -33.02 2.60 -9.29
C ARG A 189 -34.33 2.68 -8.50
N LYS A 190 -35.24 3.48 -8.97
CA LYS A 190 -36.56 3.66 -8.32
C LYS A 190 -37.26 2.31 -8.10
N GLY A 191 -37.71 2.09 -6.85
CA GLY A 191 -38.47 0.91 -6.44
C GLY A 191 -37.60 -0.32 -6.12
N LEU A 192 -36.27 -0.23 -6.26
CA LEU A 192 -35.40 -1.36 -5.93
C LEU A 192 -35.27 -1.49 -4.41
N ARG A 193 -35.53 -2.70 -3.87
CA ARG A 193 -35.46 -2.96 -2.44
C ARG A 193 -34.04 -2.92 -1.91
N LEU A 194 -33.91 -2.40 -0.68
CA LEU A 194 -32.70 -2.45 0.10
C LEU A 194 -32.63 -3.82 0.78
N THR A 195 -31.52 -4.53 0.59
CA THR A 195 -31.30 -5.87 1.15
C THR A 195 -30.09 -5.92 2.06
N SER A 196 -30.12 -6.79 3.07
CA SER A 196 -29.02 -6.95 4.02
C SER A 196 -27.83 -7.66 3.39
N ASP A 197 -26.64 -7.09 3.48
CA ASP A 197 -25.38 -7.72 3.08
C ASP A 197 -24.88 -8.66 4.21
N PRO A 198 -24.53 -9.94 3.97
CA PRO A 198 -24.49 -10.62 2.67
C PRO A 198 -25.76 -11.43 2.34
N SER A 199 -26.78 -11.42 3.20
CA SER A 199 -27.89 -12.37 3.10
C SER A 199 -28.87 -12.12 1.95
N GLY A 200 -28.85 -10.95 1.32
CA GLY A 200 -29.79 -10.54 0.28
C GLY A 200 -31.25 -10.40 0.75
N ARG A 201 -31.53 -10.48 2.06
CA ARG A 201 -32.90 -10.38 2.59
C ARG A 201 -33.38 -8.94 2.58
N PRO A 202 -34.58 -8.65 2.03
CA PRO A 202 -35.16 -7.32 2.06
C PRO A 202 -35.37 -6.81 3.49
N ILE A 203 -35.16 -5.51 3.69
CA ILE A 203 -35.19 -4.85 4.98
C ILE A 203 -36.51 -4.07 5.13
N LYS A 204 -37.29 -4.35 6.17
CA LYS A 204 -38.44 -3.52 6.51
C LYS A 204 -38.01 -2.30 7.31
N ALA A 205 -38.67 -1.18 7.10
CA ALA A 205 -38.43 0.04 7.88
C ALA A 205 -38.59 -0.19 9.39
N ALA A 206 -39.56 -1.04 9.77
CA ALA A 206 -39.84 -1.40 11.17
C ALA A 206 -38.71 -2.19 11.84
N ASP A 207 -37.86 -2.89 11.05
CA ASP A 207 -36.72 -3.68 11.57
C ASP A 207 -35.52 -2.80 11.90
N VAL A 208 -35.48 -1.57 11.34
CA VAL A 208 -34.36 -0.64 11.55
C VAL A 208 -34.64 0.14 12.85
N THR A 209 -34.02 -0.28 13.93
CA THR A 209 -34.19 0.34 15.25
C THR A 209 -33.30 1.58 15.41
N ILE A 210 -33.69 2.51 16.28
CA ILE A 210 -32.91 3.73 16.56
C ILE A 210 -31.53 3.38 17.06
N GLY A 211 -30.51 3.97 16.40
CA GLY A 211 -29.09 3.73 16.67
C GLY A 211 -28.55 2.41 16.12
N SER A 212 -29.35 1.67 15.34
CA SER A 212 -28.86 0.51 14.59
C SER A 212 -28.11 0.94 13.33
N ILE A 213 -27.26 0.05 12.85
CA ILE A 213 -26.51 0.17 11.61
C ILE A 213 -26.73 -1.08 10.76
N TRP A 214 -27.01 -0.91 9.49
CA TRP A 214 -27.22 -2.00 8.55
C TRP A 214 -26.27 -1.84 7.35
N HIS A 215 -25.63 -2.94 6.96
CA HIS A 215 -24.89 -3.02 5.72
C HIS A 215 -25.82 -3.52 4.63
N VAL A 216 -25.88 -2.78 3.54
CA VAL A 216 -26.97 -2.91 2.56
C VAL A 216 -26.43 -3.00 1.16
N ILE A 217 -27.05 -3.87 0.38
CA ILE A 217 -26.80 -4.05 -1.07
C ILE A 217 -28.14 -3.94 -1.82
N PRO A 218 -28.12 -3.58 -3.11
CA PRO A 218 -29.33 -3.61 -3.93
C PRO A 218 -29.82 -5.05 -4.14
N GLU A 219 -31.13 -5.22 -4.16
CA GLU A 219 -31.77 -6.48 -4.52
C GLU A 219 -31.29 -6.93 -5.92
N GLY A 220 -30.99 -8.23 -6.10
CA GLY A 220 -30.51 -8.77 -7.36
C GLY A 220 -29.06 -8.46 -7.69
N LEU A 221 -28.25 -8.02 -6.72
CA LEU A 221 -26.83 -7.75 -6.93
C LEU A 221 -26.05 -8.99 -7.40
N GLU A 222 -26.39 -10.16 -6.86
CA GLU A 222 -25.68 -11.41 -7.15
C GLU A 222 -25.92 -11.91 -8.58
N GLU A 223 -27.03 -11.50 -9.20
CA GLU A 223 -27.41 -11.82 -10.57
C GLU A 223 -26.80 -10.84 -11.61
N ALA A 224 -26.10 -9.80 -11.15
CA ALA A 224 -25.44 -8.85 -12.04
C ALA A 224 -24.32 -9.52 -12.83
N PRO A 225 -24.03 -9.10 -14.06
CA PRO A 225 -22.94 -9.67 -14.88
C PRO A 225 -21.56 -9.60 -14.19
N HIS A 226 -21.33 -8.58 -13.39
CA HIS A 226 -20.11 -8.35 -12.59
C HIS A 226 -20.46 -7.98 -11.14
N PRO A 227 -20.89 -8.94 -10.31
CA PRO A 227 -21.44 -8.65 -8.97
C PRO A 227 -20.44 -7.92 -8.07
N LEU A 228 -19.15 -8.25 -8.13
CA LEU A 228 -18.12 -7.62 -7.31
C LEU A 228 -17.88 -6.17 -7.70
N ASP A 229 -17.88 -5.86 -9.01
CA ASP A 229 -17.72 -4.49 -9.50
C ASP A 229 -18.93 -3.63 -9.10
N GLU A 230 -20.13 -4.19 -9.20
CA GLU A 230 -21.35 -3.51 -8.77
C GLU A 230 -21.38 -3.36 -7.23
N LYS A 231 -21.00 -4.38 -6.48
CA LYS A 231 -20.87 -4.29 -5.02
C LYS A 231 -19.89 -3.20 -4.60
N ALA A 232 -18.76 -3.07 -5.29
CA ALA A 232 -17.74 -2.06 -4.97
C ALA A 232 -18.24 -0.62 -5.04
N LYS A 233 -19.33 -0.34 -5.75
CA LYS A 233 -19.91 1.01 -5.90
C LYS A 233 -21.33 1.15 -5.34
N ALA A 234 -22.09 0.05 -5.19
CA ALA A 234 -23.49 0.09 -4.80
C ALA A 234 -23.74 -0.15 -3.31
N VAL A 235 -22.71 -0.53 -2.54
CA VAL A 235 -22.89 -0.76 -1.09
C VAL A 235 -23.31 0.49 -0.36
N VAL A 236 -24.30 0.32 0.54
CA VAL A 236 -24.91 1.37 1.32
C VAL A 236 -24.82 1.03 2.80
N ILE A 237 -24.77 2.06 3.62
CA ILE A 237 -24.93 1.97 5.06
C ILE A 237 -26.22 2.67 5.46
N VAL A 238 -27.10 1.95 6.17
CA VAL A 238 -28.39 2.45 6.63
C VAL A 238 -28.36 2.58 8.14
N MET A 239 -28.83 3.70 8.64
CA MET A 239 -28.91 3.99 10.07
C MET A 239 -30.26 4.63 10.38
N ARG A 240 -30.72 4.46 11.61
CA ARG A 240 -31.87 5.20 12.13
C ARG A 240 -31.47 6.09 13.29
N LEU A 241 -31.72 7.35 13.17
CA LEU A 241 -31.53 8.36 14.20
C LEU A 241 -32.89 8.75 14.78
N GLU A 242 -32.91 9.48 15.90
CA GLU A 242 -34.11 10.20 16.32
C GLU A 242 -34.45 11.23 15.22
N PRO A 243 -35.72 11.33 14.78
CA PRO A 243 -36.08 12.20 13.65
C PRO A 243 -35.69 13.67 13.87
N ASP A 244 -35.76 14.15 15.08
CA ASP A 244 -35.38 15.51 15.49
C ASP A 244 -33.87 15.73 15.61
N ALA A 245 -33.07 14.68 15.57
CA ALA A 245 -31.61 14.77 15.46
C ALA A 245 -31.12 15.01 14.03
N LEU A 246 -31.96 14.80 13.00
CA LEU A 246 -31.58 14.99 11.62
C LEU A 246 -31.65 16.46 11.19
N ILE A 247 -30.57 16.92 10.59
CA ILE A 247 -30.47 18.23 9.94
C ILE A 247 -30.51 18.02 8.44
N GLU A 248 -31.72 18.07 7.88
CA GLU A 248 -31.94 17.81 6.46
C GLU A 248 -31.98 19.09 5.65
N ALA A 249 -31.18 19.15 4.58
CA ALA A 249 -31.27 20.21 3.62
C ALA A 249 -32.68 20.22 2.94
N PRO A 250 -33.24 21.40 2.62
CA PRO A 250 -34.59 21.48 2.08
C PRO A 250 -34.85 20.61 0.86
N GLU A 251 -33.84 20.42 0.01
CA GLU A 251 -33.89 19.59 -1.20
C GLU A 251 -33.78 18.08 -0.94
N ARG A 252 -33.48 17.67 0.31
CA ARG A 252 -33.28 16.26 0.71
C ARG A 252 -34.28 15.77 1.76
N LYS A 253 -35.28 16.58 2.10
CA LYS A 253 -36.28 16.22 3.13
C LYS A 253 -37.03 14.94 2.84
N ASP A 254 -37.24 14.62 1.57
CA ASP A 254 -37.93 13.41 1.15
C ASP A 254 -36.97 12.23 0.91
N TRP A 255 -35.67 12.35 1.26
CA TRP A 255 -34.66 11.31 1.04
C TRP A 255 -34.49 10.37 2.22
N SER A 256 -35.09 10.67 3.33
CA SER A 256 -35.14 9.87 4.55
C SER A 256 -36.54 9.34 4.83
N HIS A 257 -36.66 8.39 5.76
CA HIS A 257 -37.94 7.88 6.23
C HIS A 257 -37.93 7.70 7.74
N GLU A 258 -38.70 8.49 8.50
CA GLU A 258 -38.82 8.40 9.96
C GLU A 258 -37.45 8.26 10.68
N GLY A 259 -36.48 9.10 10.35
CA GLY A 259 -35.14 9.05 10.92
C GLY A 259 -34.20 8.01 10.29
N ILE A 260 -34.70 7.20 9.34
CA ILE A 260 -33.86 6.26 8.58
C ILE A 260 -33.19 7.00 7.42
N VAL A 261 -31.87 6.95 7.39
CA VAL A 261 -31.02 7.52 6.34
C VAL A 261 -30.14 6.47 5.72
N ALA A 262 -29.83 6.64 4.44
CA ALA A 262 -29.00 5.72 3.66
C ALA A 262 -27.87 6.50 2.97
N TYR A 263 -26.63 6.12 3.24
CA TYR A 263 -25.46 6.75 2.63
C TYR A 263 -24.58 5.73 1.91
N SER A 264 -23.87 6.15 0.87
CA SER A 264 -22.83 5.33 0.26
C SER A 264 -21.82 4.89 1.32
N LYS A 265 -21.53 3.61 1.36
CA LYS A 265 -20.53 3.04 2.28
C LYS A 265 -19.10 3.32 1.79
N ILE A 266 -18.90 3.91 0.62
CA ILE A 266 -17.60 4.13 0.00
C ILE A 266 -17.07 5.52 0.36
N CYS A 267 -15.96 5.54 1.11
CA CYS A 267 -15.32 6.76 1.58
C CYS A 267 -14.90 7.66 0.41
N THR A 268 -15.21 8.94 0.52
CA THR A 268 -14.88 9.95 -0.50
C THR A 268 -13.42 10.36 -0.53
N HIS A 269 -12.58 9.82 0.38
CA HIS A 269 -11.13 10.04 0.35
C HIS A 269 -10.45 9.16 -0.72
N VAL A 270 -10.41 7.83 -0.52
CA VAL A 270 -9.77 6.86 -1.43
C VAL A 270 -10.61 5.59 -1.66
N GLY A 271 -11.88 5.57 -1.29
CA GLY A 271 -12.79 4.48 -1.61
C GLY A 271 -12.85 3.34 -0.59
N CYS A 272 -12.28 3.49 0.61
CA CYS A 272 -12.42 2.47 1.65
C CYS A 272 -13.86 2.36 2.16
N PRO A 273 -14.35 1.17 2.57
CA PRO A 273 -15.67 1.03 3.16
C PRO A 273 -15.73 1.66 4.55
N VAL A 274 -16.68 2.55 4.76
CA VAL A 274 -16.95 3.19 6.06
C VAL A 274 -17.87 2.28 6.88
N ALA A 275 -17.54 2.05 8.16
CA ALA A 275 -18.29 1.08 8.96
C ALA A 275 -18.34 1.35 10.46
N LEU A 276 -17.49 2.23 10.98
CA LEU A 276 -17.41 2.48 12.42
C LEU A 276 -18.37 3.62 12.80
N TYR A 277 -19.45 3.31 13.47
CA TYR A 277 -20.47 4.28 13.87
C TYR A 277 -20.46 4.51 15.38
N GLU A 278 -20.38 5.77 15.77
CA GLU A 278 -20.51 6.21 17.14
C GLU A 278 -21.88 6.82 17.36
N LYS A 279 -22.69 6.10 18.16
CA LYS A 279 -24.11 6.42 18.34
C LYS A 279 -24.38 7.75 19.04
N LYS A 280 -23.49 8.19 19.96
CA LYS A 280 -23.72 9.40 20.75
C LYS A 280 -23.54 10.69 19.97
N THR A 281 -22.53 10.71 19.10
CA THR A 281 -22.19 11.87 18.28
C THR A 281 -22.76 11.79 16.88
N HIS A 282 -23.36 10.64 16.51
CA HIS A 282 -23.79 10.29 15.16
C HIS A 282 -22.66 10.34 14.14
N HIS A 283 -21.42 10.11 14.58
CA HIS A 283 -20.26 10.12 13.71
C HIS A 283 -20.02 8.74 13.08
N LEU A 284 -19.75 8.74 11.79
CA LEU A 284 -19.39 7.57 11.01
C LEU A 284 -17.92 7.69 10.60
N LEU A 285 -17.08 6.74 11.02
CA LEU A 285 -15.63 6.77 10.85
C LEU A 285 -15.17 5.80 9.79
N CYS A 286 -14.29 6.28 8.90
CA CYS A 286 -13.55 5.44 7.96
C CYS A 286 -12.31 4.85 8.66
N PRO A 287 -12.15 3.51 8.70
CA PRO A 287 -11.04 2.89 9.44
C PRO A 287 -9.67 3.11 8.80
N CYS A 288 -9.60 3.43 7.50
CA CYS A 288 -8.34 3.51 6.77
C CYS A 288 -7.52 4.77 7.14
N HIS A 289 -8.14 5.95 7.06
CA HIS A 289 -7.45 7.23 7.29
C HIS A 289 -8.25 8.15 8.20
N GLN A 290 -9.22 7.59 8.95
CA GLN A 290 -9.99 8.28 9.99
C GLN A 290 -10.82 9.48 9.49
N SER A 291 -11.19 9.50 8.20
CA SER A 291 -12.21 10.46 7.76
C SER A 291 -13.49 10.21 8.53
N THR A 292 -14.00 11.26 9.19
CA THR A 292 -15.18 11.19 10.05
C THR A 292 -16.29 12.05 9.45
N PHE A 293 -17.48 11.46 9.42
CA PHE A 293 -18.65 12.04 8.80
C PHE A 293 -19.78 12.17 9.83
N ASP A 294 -20.45 13.30 9.85
CA ASP A 294 -21.60 13.57 10.71
C ASP A 294 -22.88 13.10 10.00
N VAL A 295 -23.41 11.95 10.43
CA VAL A 295 -24.61 11.37 9.81
C VAL A 295 -25.85 12.20 10.03
N ALA A 296 -25.93 12.94 11.14
CA ALA A 296 -27.06 13.79 11.45
C ALA A 296 -27.15 15.02 10.53
N ASP A 297 -26.03 15.46 9.96
CA ASP A 297 -25.93 16.62 9.08
C ASP A 297 -25.41 16.21 7.69
N GLY A 298 -26.21 15.45 6.94
CA GLY A 298 -25.94 15.09 5.56
C GLY A 298 -24.61 14.37 5.31
N CYS A 299 -24.08 13.67 6.30
CA CYS A 299 -22.77 13.03 6.25
C CYS A 299 -21.62 14.00 5.91
N ARG A 300 -21.72 15.26 6.33
CA ARG A 300 -20.62 16.22 6.12
C ARG A 300 -19.34 15.75 6.83
N VAL A 301 -18.20 16.12 6.25
CA VAL A 301 -16.90 15.78 6.82
C VAL A 301 -16.64 16.66 8.05
N VAL A 302 -16.38 16.03 9.20
CA VAL A 302 -16.01 16.72 10.45
C VAL A 302 -14.54 16.56 10.80
N PHE A 303 -13.88 15.50 10.29
CA PHE A 303 -12.46 15.25 10.52
C PHE A 303 -11.86 14.39 9.38
N GLY A 304 -10.54 14.48 9.20
CA GLY A 304 -9.77 13.62 8.32
C GLY A 304 -9.64 14.11 6.88
N PRO A 305 -9.05 13.31 5.99
CA PRO A 305 -8.64 13.75 4.66
C PRO A 305 -9.75 13.78 3.61
N ALA A 306 -10.95 13.24 3.86
CA ALA A 306 -12.09 13.35 2.94
C ALA A 306 -12.45 14.82 2.68
N LYS A 307 -12.81 15.14 1.43
CA LYS A 307 -13.08 16.53 1.01
C LYS A 307 -14.56 16.79 0.70
N ARG A 308 -15.39 15.75 0.68
CA ARG A 308 -16.83 15.90 0.47
C ARG A 308 -17.62 14.87 1.29
N PRO A 309 -18.92 15.15 1.55
CA PRO A 309 -19.81 14.22 2.24
C PRO A 309 -19.90 12.85 1.55
N LEU A 310 -20.36 11.85 2.27
CA LEU A 310 -20.80 10.61 1.66
C LEU A 310 -22.10 10.87 0.87
N PRO A 311 -22.21 10.40 -0.39
CA PRO A 311 -23.44 10.52 -1.14
C PRO A 311 -24.62 9.86 -0.43
N GLN A 312 -25.74 10.55 -0.33
CA GLN A 312 -26.98 10.02 0.22
C GLN A 312 -27.77 9.30 -0.86
N LEU A 313 -28.27 8.10 -0.56
CA LEU A 313 -29.24 7.41 -1.39
C LEU A 313 -30.65 7.82 -0.97
N PRO A 314 -31.46 8.41 -1.88
CA PRO A 314 -32.87 8.70 -1.57
C PRO A 314 -33.64 7.42 -1.36
N ILE A 315 -34.31 7.28 -0.20
CA ILE A 315 -35.08 6.09 0.16
C ILE A 315 -36.52 6.44 0.49
N THR A 316 -37.40 5.45 0.35
CA THR A 316 -38.78 5.47 0.83
C THR A 316 -39.20 4.07 1.23
N VAL A 317 -40.48 3.86 1.51
CA VAL A 317 -41.03 2.57 1.86
C VAL A 317 -42.07 2.17 0.81
N ASP A 318 -42.11 0.89 0.43
CA ASP A 318 -43.11 0.34 -0.45
C ASP A 318 -44.41 -0.04 0.34
N ASP A 319 -45.46 -0.46 -0.39
CA ASP A 319 -46.77 -0.82 0.20
C ASP A 319 -46.67 -2.00 1.17
N GLU A 320 -45.62 -2.80 1.14
CA GLU A 320 -45.35 -3.93 2.04
C GLU A 320 -44.48 -3.55 3.25
N GLY A 321 -44.04 -2.29 3.34
CA GLY A 321 -43.21 -1.78 4.43
C GLY A 321 -41.73 -2.01 4.27
N TYR A 322 -41.25 -2.39 3.06
CA TYR A 322 -39.82 -2.55 2.79
C TYR A 322 -39.18 -1.23 2.35
N LEU A 323 -37.93 -1.03 2.75
CA LEU A 323 -37.14 0.10 2.28
C LEU A 323 -36.80 -0.08 0.80
N VAL A 324 -37.06 0.95 0.02
CA VAL A 324 -36.77 0.99 -1.42
C VAL A 324 -36.06 2.27 -1.78
N ALA A 325 -35.18 2.21 -2.80
CA ALA A 325 -34.56 3.40 -3.36
C ALA A 325 -35.56 4.21 -4.21
N GLN A 326 -35.50 5.52 -4.11
CA GLN A 326 -36.29 6.42 -4.96
C GLN A 326 -35.61 6.71 -6.30
N SER A 327 -34.27 6.64 -6.34
CA SER A 327 -33.42 6.83 -7.52
C SER A 327 -32.04 6.21 -7.28
N ASP A 328 -31.15 6.34 -8.25
CA ASP A 328 -29.72 6.19 -8.02
C ASP A 328 -29.15 7.39 -7.26
N PHE A 329 -27.91 7.31 -6.83
CA PHE A 329 -27.20 8.44 -6.23
C PHE A 329 -27.15 9.63 -7.21
N THR A 330 -27.34 10.82 -6.69
CA THR A 330 -27.25 12.07 -7.46
C THR A 330 -25.82 12.57 -7.58
N GLU A 331 -24.90 12.00 -6.79
CA GLU A 331 -23.49 12.37 -6.74
C GLU A 331 -22.61 11.14 -6.99
N PRO A 332 -21.41 11.29 -7.57
CA PRO A 332 -20.48 10.17 -7.79
C PRO A 332 -20.06 9.49 -6.48
N ILE A 333 -19.93 8.18 -6.51
CA ILE A 333 -19.52 7.37 -5.37
C ILE A 333 -18.01 7.41 -5.20
N GLY A 334 -17.53 7.40 -3.96
CA GLY A 334 -16.12 7.28 -3.60
C GLY A 334 -15.31 8.56 -3.85
N PRO A 335 -14.00 8.47 -4.18
CA PRO A 335 -13.14 9.63 -4.41
C PRO A 335 -13.65 10.55 -5.51
N SER A 336 -13.41 11.85 -5.38
CA SER A 336 -13.98 12.89 -6.29
C SER A 336 -13.02 13.37 -7.37
N PHE A 337 -11.91 12.67 -7.59
CA PHE A 337 -10.90 13.15 -8.56
C PHE A 337 -11.41 13.28 -10.00
N TRP A 338 -12.34 12.42 -10.42
CA TRP A 338 -12.97 12.49 -11.75
C TRP A 338 -13.96 13.64 -11.93
N ASP A 339 -14.45 14.23 -10.85
CA ASP A 339 -15.30 15.44 -10.93
C ASP A 339 -14.50 16.70 -11.18
N ARG A 340 -13.20 16.68 -10.92
CA ARG A 340 -12.30 17.84 -11.10
C ARG A 340 -11.77 17.98 -12.52
N LEU A 341 -12.02 16.99 -13.36
CA LEU A 341 -11.59 16.96 -14.76
C LEU A 341 -12.67 17.54 -15.71
N ARG A 342 -13.61 18.34 -15.19
CA ARG A 342 -14.63 19.05 -15.97
C ARG A 342 -14.27 20.52 -16.13
#